data_e89994f97eae13d3a56a5430f1baba2f
#
_entry.id   e89994f97eae13d3a56a5430f1baba2f
#
_cell.length_a   1.000
_cell.length_b   1.000
_cell.length_c   1.000
_cell.angle_alpha   90.00
_cell.angle_beta   90.00
_cell.angle_gamma   90.00
#
_symmetry.space_group_name_H-M   'P 1'
#
loop_
_entity.id
_entity.type
_entity.pdbx_description
1 polymer ?
#
loop_
_entity_poly.entity_id
_entity_poly.type
_entity_poly.pdbx_seq_one_letter_code
_entity_poly.pdbx_strand_id
1 'polypeptide(L)'
;KAIPALATDKESVLAGAGSRYTYSANTLAINEAREKNLESLALVGMSCQTSIGPVMWNRKVGKAGKTIKLNIGLLCSKSFDDSIFEELFWAKYRLPKEEMTKMNIKGVFQIWMKNGDYHEINLKECHAWTREGCNHCPDFAAEHADISTGGIGKYNDWTLTVVRTELGRQIIMRMLEEGVIEGRPGDSDPDAIELMHKLAAKSRSRWPDWANSSARVGLPQYQG
;
A
#
# COMPACT_ATOMS: atom_id res chain seq x y z
N LYS A 1 -9.22 1.05 14.65
CA LYS A 1 -7.93 0.45 14.28
C LYS A 1 -8.09 -0.30 12.97
N ALA A 2 -7.16 -0.11 12.03
CA ALA A 2 -7.12 -0.92 10.82
C ALA A 2 -6.77 -2.38 11.19
N ILE A 3 -7.51 -3.33 10.65
CA ILE A 3 -7.32 -4.76 10.88
C ILE A 3 -7.12 -5.49 9.55
N PRO A 4 -6.34 -6.57 9.51
CA PRO A 4 -6.28 -7.43 8.34
C PRO A 4 -7.65 -8.07 8.10
N ALA A 5 -7.98 -8.30 6.85
CA ALA A 5 -9.21 -8.99 6.47
C ALA A 5 -8.93 -9.98 5.36
N LEU A 6 -9.52 -11.17 5.45
CA LEU A 6 -9.56 -12.14 4.39
C LEU A 6 -10.89 -12.00 3.66
N ALA A 7 -10.84 -11.64 2.38
CA ALA A 7 -12.00 -11.49 1.53
C ALA A 7 -12.13 -12.72 0.59
N THR A 8 -13.29 -13.33 0.52
CA THR A 8 -13.56 -14.50 -0.31
C THR A 8 -14.73 -14.31 -1.28
N ASP A 9 -15.35 -13.15 -1.24
CA ASP A 9 -16.47 -12.75 -2.09
C ASP A 9 -16.36 -11.26 -2.46
N LYS A 10 -17.19 -10.81 -3.40
CA LYS A 10 -17.19 -9.45 -3.92
C LYS A 10 -17.51 -8.42 -2.83
N GLU A 11 -18.46 -8.71 -1.97
CA GLU A 11 -18.92 -7.81 -0.90
C GLU A 11 -17.80 -7.54 0.10
N SER A 12 -17.09 -8.58 0.52
CA SER A 12 -15.97 -8.47 1.45
C SER A 12 -14.77 -7.76 0.82
N VAL A 13 -14.50 -7.93 -0.48
CA VAL A 13 -13.49 -7.15 -1.21
C VAL A 13 -13.85 -5.67 -1.23
N LEU A 14 -15.11 -5.34 -1.57
CA LEU A 14 -15.60 -3.96 -1.61
C LEU A 14 -15.60 -3.29 -0.23
N ALA A 15 -15.91 -4.03 0.83
CA ALA A 15 -15.82 -3.53 2.21
C ALA A 15 -14.38 -3.16 2.61
N GLY A 16 -13.39 -3.77 1.97
CA GLY A 16 -11.97 -3.43 2.12
C GLY A 16 -11.54 -2.15 1.41
N ALA A 17 -12.37 -1.60 0.50
CA ALA A 17 -12.02 -0.42 -0.27
C ALA A 17 -11.82 0.83 0.60
N GLY A 18 -11.04 1.77 0.08
CA GLY A 18 -10.72 3.04 0.75
C GLY A 18 -9.41 3.00 1.55
N SER A 19 -8.79 4.16 1.66
CA SER A 19 -7.51 4.32 2.32
C SER A 19 -7.67 4.37 3.84
N ARG A 20 -6.82 3.62 4.53
CA ARG A 20 -6.65 3.67 5.98
C ARG A 20 -5.18 3.94 6.28
N TYR A 21 -4.90 5.09 6.87
CA TYR A 21 -3.53 5.57 7.03
C TYR A 21 -2.85 5.09 8.32
N THR A 22 -3.50 4.21 9.09
CA THR A 22 -2.88 3.48 10.18
C THR A 22 -2.55 2.04 9.78
N TYR A 23 -1.57 1.45 10.45
CA TYR A 23 -1.04 0.15 10.06
C TYR A 23 -2.03 -0.99 10.32
N SER A 24 -2.20 -1.85 9.32
CA SER A 24 -2.83 -3.15 9.44
C SER A 24 -1.81 -4.24 9.10
N ALA A 25 -1.70 -5.25 9.92
CA ALA A 25 -0.78 -6.37 9.68
C ALA A 25 -1.38 -7.41 8.71
N ASN A 26 -1.61 -7.01 7.45
CA ASN A 26 -2.30 -7.83 6.45
C ASN A 26 -1.68 -9.20 6.24
N THR A 27 -0.37 -9.34 6.46
CA THR A 27 0.33 -10.61 6.34
C THR A 27 -0.15 -11.67 7.35
N LEU A 28 -0.81 -11.27 8.45
CA LEU A 28 -1.42 -12.22 9.39
C LEU A 28 -2.61 -12.96 8.79
N ALA A 29 -3.30 -12.38 7.80
CA ALA A 29 -4.40 -13.05 7.09
C ALA A 29 -3.93 -14.28 6.29
N ILE A 30 -2.62 -14.42 6.02
CA ILE A 30 -2.05 -15.62 5.39
C ILE A 30 -2.29 -16.85 6.27
N ASN A 31 -2.22 -16.72 7.59
CA ASN A 31 -2.49 -17.82 8.51
C ASN A 31 -3.97 -18.23 8.46
N GLU A 32 -4.88 -17.27 8.48
CA GLU A 32 -6.31 -17.52 8.34
C GLU A 32 -6.63 -18.20 7.00
N ALA A 33 -6.03 -17.74 5.90
CA ALA A 33 -6.18 -18.38 4.59
C ALA A 33 -5.74 -19.85 4.60
N ARG A 34 -4.66 -20.15 5.31
CA ARG A 34 -4.16 -21.54 5.46
C ARG A 34 -5.08 -22.40 6.31
N GLU A 35 -5.62 -21.87 7.41
CA GLU A 35 -6.57 -22.57 8.28
C GLU A 35 -7.86 -22.91 7.50
N LYS A 36 -8.25 -22.04 6.59
CA LYS A 36 -9.37 -22.26 5.66
C LYS A 36 -9.00 -23.11 4.43
N ASN A 37 -7.77 -23.64 4.36
CA ASN A 37 -7.26 -24.44 3.25
C ASN A 37 -7.35 -23.74 1.87
N LEU A 38 -7.22 -22.44 1.82
CA LEU A 38 -7.19 -21.69 0.57
C LEU A 38 -5.82 -21.89 -0.14
N GLU A 39 -5.88 -22.30 -1.40
CA GLU A 39 -4.69 -22.61 -2.20
C GLU A 39 -4.18 -21.41 -3.01
N SER A 40 -5.00 -20.37 -3.14
CA SER A 40 -4.73 -19.19 -3.97
C SER A 40 -5.12 -17.93 -3.23
N LEU A 41 -4.14 -17.06 -3.00
CA LEU A 41 -4.30 -15.80 -2.27
C LEU A 41 -3.69 -14.65 -3.05
N ALA A 42 -4.46 -13.59 -3.26
CA ALA A 42 -3.95 -12.29 -3.65
C ALA A 42 -3.66 -11.47 -2.38
N LEU A 43 -2.41 -11.08 -2.19
CA LEU A 43 -1.99 -10.23 -1.07
C LEU A 43 -2.03 -8.76 -1.51
N VAL A 44 -2.93 -7.98 -0.92
CA VAL A 44 -3.00 -6.53 -1.11
C VAL A 44 -2.39 -5.85 0.11
N GLY A 45 -1.45 -4.93 -0.11
CA GLY A 45 -0.82 -4.26 1.02
C GLY A 45 0.20 -3.21 0.61
N MET A 46 0.74 -2.54 1.63
CA MET A 46 1.84 -1.60 1.44
C MET A 46 3.12 -2.34 1.06
N SER A 47 4.11 -1.62 0.55
CA SER A 47 5.42 -2.14 0.13
C SER A 47 6.04 -3.14 1.11
N CYS A 48 6.06 -2.80 2.41
CA CYS A 48 6.60 -3.68 3.46
C CYS A 48 5.82 -4.98 3.67
N GLN A 49 4.59 -5.06 3.18
CA GLN A 49 3.74 -6.25 3.28
C GLN A 49 3.84 -7.11 2.02
N THR A 50 3.84 -6.50 0.84
CA THR A 50 3.93 -7.23 -0.43
C THR A 50 5.30 -7.85 -0.67
N SER A 51 6.34 -7.35 -0.03
CA SER A 51 7.67 -7.98 -0.05
C SER A 51 7.73 -9.37 0.61
N ILE A 52 6.72 -9.73 1.43
CA ILE A 52 6.72 -11.01 2.14
C ILE A 52 6.63 -12.21 1.18
N GLY A 53 5.87 -12.11 0.10
CA GLY A 53 5.71 -13.18 -0.88
C GLY A 53 7.05 -13.61 -1.46
N PRO A 54 7.80 -12.73 -2.16
CA PRO A 54 9.14 -13.04 -2.67
C PRO A 54 10.12 -13.50 -1.59
N VAL A 55 10.08 -12.89 -0.40
CA VAL A 55 10.94 -13.31 0.73
C VAL A 55 10.64 -14.75 1.15
N MET A 56 9.38 -15.12 1.29
CA MET A 56 8.98 -16.48 1.63
C MET A 56 9.39 -17.49 0.55
N TRP A 57 9.26 -17.13 -0.72
CA TRP A 57 9.68 -17.99 -1.84
C TRP A 57 11.18 -18.24 -1.82
N ASN A 58 11.98 -17.18 -1.73
CA ASN A 58 13.43 -17.28 -1.73
C ASN A 58 13.97 -18.05 -0.51
N ARG A 59 13.30 -17.93 0.63
CA ARG A 59 13.66 -18.68 1.85
C ARG A 59 13.07 -20.07 1.91
N LYS A 60 12.37 -20.52 0.85
CA LYS A 60 11.71 -21.83 0.76
C LYS A 60 10.80 -22.11 1.96
N VAL A 61 10.11 -21.07 2.45
CA VAL A 61 9.18 -21.18 3.57
C VAL A 61 7.88 -21.83 3.10
N GLY A 62 7.99 -23.11 2.83
CA GLY A 62 6.93 -24.11 2.71
C GLY A 62 5.65 -23.70 1.95
N LYS A 63 4.54 -24.29 2.39
CA LYS A 63 3.22 -24.12 1.78
C LYS A 63 2.71 -22.67 1.83
N ALA A 64 3.05 -21.89 2.85
CA ALA A 64 2.54 -20.53 3.03
C ALA A 64 2.98 -19.59 1.88
N GLY A 65 4.25 -19.66 1.44
CA GLY A 65 4.72 -18.88 0.31
C GLY A 65 4.03 -19.26 -1.00
N LYS A 66 3.74 -20.56 -1.19
CA LYS A 66 3.08 -21.07 -2.39
C LYS A 66 1.61 -20.68 -2.49
N THR A 67 0.97 -20.33 -1.39
CA THR A 67 -0.43 -19.88 -1.36
C THR A 67 -0.57 -18.48 -1.96
N ILE A 68 0.42 -17.62 -1.79
CA ILE A 68 0.41 -16.27 -2.38
C ILE A 68 0.69 -16.40 -3.88
N LYS A 69 -0.30 -16.12 -4.71
CA LYS A 69 -0.22 -16.17 -6.17
C LYS A 69 -0.08 -14.82 -6.83
N LEU A 70 -0.55 -13.76 -6.16
CA LEU A 70 -0.53 -12.40 -6.67
C LEU A 70 -0.23 -11.43 -5.54
N ASN A 71 0.64 -10.46 -5.78
CA ASN A 71 0.92 -9.36 -4.87
C ASN A 71 0.49 -8.04 -5.52
N ILE A 72 -0.44 -7.33 -4.89
CA ILE A 72 -0.86 -5.98 -5.29
C ILE A 72 -0.32 -5.00 -4.25
N GLY A 73 0.65 -4.20 -4.65
CA GLY A 73 1.33 -3.25 -3.80
C GLY A 73 0.70 -1.87 -3.86
N LEU A 74 0.61 -1.20 -2.71
CA LEU A 74 0.18 0.18 -2.64
C LEU A 74 1.40 1.11 -2.55
N LEU A 75 1.42 2.17 -3.35
CA LEU A 75 2.41 3.23 -3.23
C LEU A 75 2.28 3.86 -1.83
N CYS A 76 3.34 3.82 -1.03
CA CYS A 76 3.26 4.17 0.38
C CYS A 76 4.48 4.96 0.86
N SER A 77 4.26 6.21 1.28
CA SER A 77 5.32 7.02 1.90
C SER A 77 5.53 6.69 3.37
N LYS A 78 4.43 6.47 4.11
CA LYS A 78 4.41 6.18 5.54
C LYS A 78 3.03 5.76 6.02
N SER A 79 2.97 5.18 7.21
CA SER A 79 1.76 4.91 7.97
C SER A 79 1.89 5.56 9.34
N PHE A 80 0.77 5.84 9.98
CA PHE A 80 0.72 6.49 11.28
C PHE A 80 0.33 5.49 12.37
N ASP A 81 0.70 5.79 13.61
CA ASP A 81 0.20 5.09 14.77
C ASP A 81 -1.27 5.41 15.00
N ASP A 82 -2.01 4.47 15.54
CA ASP A 82 -3.47 4.60 15.72
C ASP A 82 -3.83 5.69 16.71
N SER A 83 -2.91 6.05 17.63
CA SER A 83 -3.06 7.15 18.58
C SER A 83 -3.22 8.53 17.92
N ILE A 84 -2.88 8.68 16.63
CA ILE A 84 -3.10 9.92 15.88
C ILE A 84 -4.57 10.37 15.93
N PHE A 85 -5.51 9.41 15.97
CA PHE A 85 -6.94 9.72 16.04
C PHE A 85 -7.31 10.43 17.32
N GLU A 86 -6.77 9.97 18.45
CA GLU A 86 -7.07 10.54 19.78
C GLU A 86 -6.22 11.79 20.06
N GLU A 87 -4.91 11.70 19.81
CA GLU A 87 -3.95 12.70 20.26
C GLU A 87 -3.87 13.92 19.33
N LEU A 88 -4.17 13.76 18.03
CA LEU A 88 -4.19 14.85 17.07
C LEU A 88 -5.61 15.19 16.62
N PHE A 89 -6.30 14.25 15.99
CA PHE A 89 -7.56 14.56 15.32
C PHE A 89 -8.65 14.90 16.34
N TRP A 90 -8.77 14.15 17.42
CA TRP A 90 -9.72 14.48 18.48
C TRP A 90 -9.22 15.59 19.40
N ALA A 91 -8.03 15.46 19.99
CA ALA A 91 -7.56 16.40 21.02
C ALA A 91 -7.45 17.83 20.50
N LYS A 92 -6.90 18.02 19.28
CA LYS A 92 -6.66 19.33 18.70
C LYS A 92 -7.80 19.82 17.80
N TYR A 93 -8.32 18.94 16.94
CA TYR A 93 -9.27 19.33 15.89
C TYR A 93 -10.72 18.97 16.20
N ARG A 94 -10.99 18.24 17.28
CA ARG A 94 -12.32 17.77 17.69
C ARG A 94 -13.03 16.94 16.63
N LEU A 95 -12.24 16.15 15.87
CA LEU A 95 -12.73 15.25 14.82
C LEU A 95 -12.81 13.83 15.37
N PRO A 96 -14.00 13.31 15.72
CA PRO A 96 -14.15 11.96 16.24
C PRO A 96 -13.97 10.94 15.12
N LYS A 97 -13.20 9.90 15.40
CA LYS A 97 -12.84 8.84 14.44
C LYS A 97 -14.05 8.15 13.82
N GLU A 98 -15.06 7.91 14.62
CA GLU A 98 -16.31 7.24 14.24
C GLU A 98 -17.17 8.05 13.28
N GLU A 99 -16.95 9.34 13.19
CA GLU A 99 -17.63 10.25 12.25
C GLU A 99 -16.86 10.43 10.93
N MET A 100 -15.65 9.89 10.83
CA MET A 100 -14.86 9.97 9.60
C MET A 100 -15.35 8.93 8.58
N THR A 101 -15.73 9.38 7.38
CA THR A 101 -16.19 8.51 6.28
C THR A 101 -15.09 8.18 5.29
N LYS A 102 -14.19 9.15 5.05
CA LYS A 102 -13.10 9.02 4.09
C LYS A 102 -11.89 9.80 4.54
N MET A 103 -10.72 9.26 4.26
CA MET A 103 -9.45 9.96 4.44
C MET A 103 -8.63 9.87 3.17
N ASN A 104 -7.84 10.88 2.88
CA ASN A 104 -6.88 10.89 1.78
C ASN A 104 -5.65 11.73 2.14
N ILE A 105 -4.55 11.51 1.42
CA ILE A 105 -3.34 12.34 1.54
C ILE A 105 -2.96 12.83 0.14
N LYS A 106 -3.09 14.15 -0.06
CA LYS A 106 -2.68 14.81 -1.28
C LYS A 106 -2.04 16.16 -0.94
N GLY A 107 -0.78 16.11 -0.48
CA GLY A 107 -0.06 17.29 0.05
C GLY A 107 -0.50 17.68 1.47
N VAL A 108 -1.78 17.49 1.79
CA VAL A 108 -2.40 17.63 3.12
C VAL A 108 -3.09 16.34 3.51
N PHE A 109 -3.41 16.18 4.78
CA PHE A 109 -4.26 15.11 5.26
C PHE A 109 -5.72 15.56 5.15
N GLN A 110 -6.48 14.91 4.30
CA GLN A 110 -7.87 15.23 3.97
C GLN A 110 -8.81 14.28 4.70
N ILE A 111 -9.83 14.84 5.36
CA ILE A 111 -10.81 14.07 6.14
C ILE A 111 -12.21 14.54 5.78
N TRP A 112 -13.08 13.58 5.44
CA TRP A 112 -14.52 13.80 5.21
C TRP A 112 -15.31 13.17 6.35
N MET A 113 -16.27 13.92 6.87
CA MET A 113 -17.12 13.53 7.99
C MET A 113 -18.49 13.08 7.49
N LYS A 114 -19.22 12.32 8.33
CA LYS A 114 -20.59 11.86 8.04
C LYS A 114 -21.59 12.99 7.82
N ASN A 115 -21.40 14.11 8.51
CA ASN A 115 -22.23 15.30 8.37
C ASN A 115 -21.96 16.11 7.11
N GLY A 116 -21.01 15.68 6.28
CA GLY A 116 -20.60 16.34 5.04
C GLY A 116 -19.45 17.33 5.20
N ASP A 117 -18.98 17.59 6.41
CA ASP A 117 -17.83 18.47 6.62
C ASP A 117 -16.56 17.90 6.01
N TYR A 118 -15.69 18.79 5.57
CA TYR A 118 -14.38 18.50 5.01
C TYR A 118 -13.30 19.28 5.76
N HIS A 119 -12.24 18.58 6.12
CA HIS A 119 -11.11 19.15 6.85
C HIS A 119 -9.78 18.82 6.16
N GLU A 120 -8.88 19.81 6.18
CA GLU A 120 -7.49 19.64 5.77
C GLU A 120 -6.56 19.88 6.95
N ILE A 121 -5.67 18.94 7.19
CA ILE A 121 -4.66 19.03 8.25
C ILE A 121 -3.29 19.03 7.59
N ASN A 122 -2.42 19.94 8.01
CA ASN A 122 -1.06 19.99 7.51
C ASN A 122 -0.35 18.67 7.80
N LEU A 123 0.14 18.02 6.76
CA LEU A 123 0.78 16.72 6.88
C LEU A 123 2.02 16.74 7.81
N LYS A 124 2.69 17.89 7.95
CA LYS A 124 3.81 18.03 8.88
C LYS A 124 3.40 17.81 10.32
N GLU A 125 2.17 18.19 10.69
CA GLU A 125 1.65 17.96 12.05
C GLU A 125 1.45 16.47 12.34
N CYS A 126 1.14 15.68 11.32
CA CYS A 126 0.97 14.24 11.46
C CYS A 126 2.30 13.49 11.65
N HIS A 127 3.44 14.12 11.39
CA HIS A 127 4.73 13.43 11.37
C HIS A 127 5.16 12.87 12.72
N ALA A 128 4.71 13.45 13.84
CA ALA A 128 4.99 12.94 15.18
C ALA A 128 4.43 11.52 15.40
N TRP A 129 3.37 11.17 14.67
CA TRP A 129 2.73 9.84 14.73
C TRP A 129 3.21 8.90 13.61
N THR A 130 4.23 9.29 12.85
CA THR A 130 4.80 8.36 11.86
C THR A 130 5.37 7.13 12.55
N ARG A 131 4.94 5.94 12.13
CA ARG A 131 5.50 4.69 12.66
C ARG A 131 7.01 4.65 12.48
N GLU A 132 7.72 4.23 13.51
CA GLU A 132 9.19 4.21 13.51
C GLU A 132 9.76 3.45 12.31
N GLY A 133 9.26 2.26 12.01
CA GLY A 133 9.70 1.47 10.86
C GLY A 133 9.54 2.18 9.51
N CYS A 134 8.60 3.12 9.39
CA CYS A 134 8.40 3.88 8.15
C CYS A 134 9.53 4.91 7.91
N ASN A 135 10.22 5.33 8.96
CA ASN A 135 11.35 6.26 8.85
C ASN A 135 12.59 5.59 8.22
N HIS A 136 12.63 4.25 8.19
CA HIS A 136 13.71 3.45 7.62
C HIS A 136 13.27 2.65 6.38
N CYS A 137 12.01 2.78 5.96
CA CYS A 137 11.47 2.03 4.82
C CYS A 137 12.02 2.57 3.50
N PRO A 138 12.77 1.77 2.72
CA PRO A 138 13.37 2.23 1.47
C PRO A 138 12.43 2.13 0.27
N ASP A 139 11.28 1.48 0.40
CA ASP A 139 10.41 1.15 -0.72
C ASP A 139 9.10 1.95 -0.67
N PHE A 140 9.01 2.97 -1.53
CA PHE A 140 7.79 3.72 -1.77
C PHE A 140 6.86 3.02 -2.76
N ALA A 141 7.46 2.41 -3.78
CA ALA A 141 6.76 2.02 -5.00
C ALA A 141 6.27 0.57 -5.00
N ALA A 142 6.40 -0.16 -3.87
CA ALA A 142 6.09 -1.58 -3.75
C ALA A 142 6.80 -2.42 -4.83
N GLU A 143 8.12 -2.29 -4.87
CA GLU A 143 8.98 -2.85 -5.93
C GLU A 143 8.93 -4.37 -6.03
N HIS A 144 8.45 -5.05 -4.99
CA HIS A 144 8.34 -6.52 -4.93
C HIS A 144 6.92 -7.05 -5.23
N ALA A 145 5.99 -6.18 -5.62
CA ALA A 145 4.65 -6.57 -6.03
C ALA A 145 4.60 -6.95 -7.52
N ASP A 146 3.59 -7.70 -7.93
CA ASP A 146 3.31 -7.97 -9.34
C ASP A 146 2.72 -6.73 -10.02
N ILE A 147 1.87 -6.03 -9.28
CA ILE A 147 1.23 -4.78 -9.67
C ILE A 147 1.36 -3.80 -8.52
N SER A 148 1.84 -2.59 -8.78
CA SER A 148 1.86 -1.52 -7.78
C SER A 148 0.90 -0.42 -8.22
N THR A 149 0.16 0.16 -7.26
CA THR A 149 -0.87 1.13 -7.57
C THR A 149 -0.96 2.24 -6.52
N GLY A 150 -1.32 3.45 -6.95
CA GLY A 150 -1.52 4.57 -6.04
C GLY A 150 -2.08 5.82 -6.71
N GLY A 151 -2.88 6.56 -5.96
CA GLY A 151 -3.50 7.80 -6.42
C GLY A 151 -2.52 8.97 -6.38
N ILE A 152 -1.58 9.04 -7.33
CA ILE A 152 -0.65 10.17 -7.52
C ILE A 152 -0.82 10.76 -8.91
N GLY A 153 -0.42 12.02 -9.07
CA GLY A 153 -0.57 12.76 -10.31
C GLY A 153 -1.73 13.76 -10.28
N LYS A 154 -2.00 14.38 -11.44
CA LYS A 154 -2.97 15.47 -11.56
C LYS A 154 -4.42 15.01 -11.65
N TYR A 155 -4.65 13.79 -12.09
CA TYR A 155 -5.99 13.26 -12.31
C TYR A 155 -6.55 12.58 -11.05
N ASN A 156 -7.61 13.12 -10.47
CA ASN A 156 -8.19 12.64 -9.21
C ASN A 156 -8.91 11.29 -9.36
N ASP A 157 -9.45 11.02 -10.55
CA ASP A 157 -10.25 9.82 -10.83
C ASP A 157 -9.41 8.68 -11.45
N TRP A 158 -8.09 8.88 -11.54
CA TRP A 158 -7.16 7.92 -12.10
C TRP A 158 -6.15 7.46 -11.05
N THR A 159 -5.71 6.23 -11.22
CA THR A 159 -4.72 5.60 -10.36
C THR A 159 -3.50 5.22 -11.18
N LEU A 160 -2.33 5.73 -10.82
CA LEU A 160 -1.09 5.28 -11.43
C LEU A 160 -0.87 3.80 -11.09
N THR A 161 -0.66 2.99 -12.12
CA THR A 161 -0.42 1.56 -11.99
C THR A 161 0.90 1.19 -12.67
N VAL A 162 1.77 0.53 -11.92
CA VAL A 162 3.05 0.00 -12.41
C VAL A 162 2.96 -1.51 -12.46
N VAL A 163 3.08 -2.08 -13.64
CA VAL A 163 3.08 -3.53 -13.88
C VAL A 163 4.53 -4.02 -13.86
N ARG A 164 4.85 -5.00 -13.01
CA ARG A 164 6.22 -5.40 -12.74
C ARG A 164 6.55 -6.82 -13.17
N THR A 165 5.56 -7.69 -13.23
CA THR A 165 5.75 -9.09 -13.62
C THR A 165 4.89 -9.47 -14.81
N GLU A 166 5.22 -10.58 -15.44
CA GLU A 166 4.43 -11.11 -16.56
C GLU A 166 3.01 -11.48 -16.07
N LEU A 167 2.88 -12.03 -14.85
CA LEU A 167 1.57 -12.29 -14.25
C LEU A 167 0.74 -11.00 -14.11
N GLY A 168 1.36 -9.95 -13.57
CA GLY A 168 0.72 -8.64 -13.47
C GLY A 168 0.28 -8.10 -14.82
N ARG A 169 1.14 -8.26 -15.85
CA ARG A 169 0.83 -7.84 -17.22
C ARG A 169 -0.38 -8.59 -17.78
N GLN A 170 -0.42 -9.91 -17.66
CA GLN A 170 -1.53 -10.73 -18.15
C GLN A 170 -2.85 -10.33 -17.48
N ILE A 171 -2.85 -10.08 -16.16
CA ILE A 171 -4.04 -9.65 -15.42
C ILE A 171 -4.53 -8.29 -15.91
N ILE A 172 -3.65 -7.29 -15.99
CA ILE A 172 -4.03 -5.94 -16.44
C ILE A 172 -4.53 -5.94 -17.88
N MET A 173 -3.83 -6.64 -18.77
CA MET A 173 -4.25 -6.73 -20.19
C MET A 173 -5.62 -7.38 -20.32
N ARG A 174 -5.87 -8.46 -19.60
CA ARG A 174 -7.17 -9.13 -19.60
C ARG A 174 -8.28 -8.22 -19.06
N MET A 175 -8.03 -7.47 -17.98
CA MET A 175 -9.00 -6.53 -17.43
C MET A 175 -9.34 -5.39 -18.40
N LEU A 176 -8.35 -4.93 -19.20
CA LEU A 176 -8.57 -3.95 -20.26
C LEU A 176 -9.38 -4.54 -21.42
N GLU A 177 -9.04 -5.75 -21.87
CA GLU A 177 -9.73 -6.46 -22.96
C GLU A 177 -11.20 -6.76 -22.61
N GLU A 178 -11.47 -7.14 -21.36
CA GLU A 178 -12.82 -7.42 -20.85
C GLU A 178 -13.60 -6.13 -20.47
N GLY A 179 -12.97 -4.95 -20.59
CA GLY A 179 -13.59 -3.67 -20.23
C GLY A 179 -13.88 -3.49 -18.75
N VAL A 180 -13.19 -4.24 -17.88
CA VAL A 180 -13.31 -4.15 -16.42
C VAL A 180 -12.66 -2.87 -15.89
N ILE A 181 -11.60 -2.42 -16.57
CA ILE A 181 -10.91 -1.16 -16.29
C ILE A 181 -10.67 -0.39 -17.60
N GLU A 182 -10.54 0.92 -17.47
CA GLU A 182 -10.00 1.78 -18.52
C GLU A 182 -8.53 2.08 -18.25
N GLY A 183 -7.71 2.10 -19.29
CA GLY A 183 -6.28 2.39 -19.20
C GLY A 183 -5.88 3.58 -20.07
N ARG A 184 -4.93 4.35 -19.56
CA ARG A 184 -4.20 5.37 -20.33
C ARG A 184 -2.72 5.07 -20.28
N PRO A 185 -1.97 5.35 -21.35
CA PRO A 185 -0.52 5.26 -21.31
C PRO A 185 0.08 6.11 -20.18
N GLY A 186 1.14 5.64 -19.56
CA GLY A 186 1.77 6.34 -18.42
C GLY A 186 2.30 7.73 -18.80
N ASP A 187 2.72 7.93 -20.04
CA ASP A 187 3.18 9.22 -20.58
C ASP A 187 2.07 10.26 -20.72
N SER A 188 0.80 9.89 -20.54
CA SER A 188 -0.32 10.84 -20.46
C SER A 188 -0.29 11.70 -19.19
N ASP A 189 0.44 11.29 -18.15
CA ASP A 189 0.70 12.06 -16.92
C ASP A 189 2.18 11.93 -16.51
N PRO A 190 3.10 12.61 -17.21
CA PRO A 190 4.52 12.55 -16.92
C PRO A 190 4.85 13.07 -15.51
N ASP A 191 4.07 14.02 -14.98
CA ASP A 191 4.24 14.56 -13.62
C ASP A 191 4.00 13.47 -12.55
N ALA A 192 3.05 12.56 -12.79
CA ALA A 192 2.80 11.43 -11.89
C ALA A 192 4.00 10.48 -11.85
N ILE A 193 4.60 10.21 -13.01
CA ILE A 193 5.79 9.35 -13.12
C ILE A 193 6.98 10.02 -12.43
N GLU A 194 7.23 11.29 -12.70
CA GLU A 194 8.30 12.05 -12.05
C GLU A 194 8.13 12.07 -10.53
N LEU A 195 6.92 12.35 -10.05
CA LEU A 195 6.61 12.35 -8.62
C LEU A 195 6.84 10.96 -8.00
N MET A 196 6.43 9.89 -8.68
CA MET A 196 6.71 8.53 -8.22
C MET A 196 8.20 8.28 -8.06
N HIS A 197 9.01 8.63 -9.07
CA HIS A 197 10.47 8.47 -9.01
C HIS A 197 11.08 9.31 -7.89
N LYS A 198 10.66 10.55 -7.72
CA LYS A 198 11.10 11.44 -6.64
C LYS A 198 10.80 10.86 -5.26
N LEU A 199 9.60 10.35 -5.06
CA LEU A 199 9.19 9.75 -3.79
C LEU A 199 9.91 8.42 -3.53
N ALA A 200 10.13 7.61 -4.56
CA ALA A 200 10.91 6.38 -4.48
C ALA A 200 12.38 6.68 -4.09
N ALA A 201 13.02 7.63 -4.75
CA ALA A 201 14.38 8.05 -4.42
C ALA A 201 14.48 8.59 -2.98
N LYS A 202 13.51 9.41 -2.56
CA LYS A 202 13.42 9.90 -1.17
C LYS A 202 13.24 8.76 -0.16
N SER A 203 12.47 7.73 -0.48
CA SER A 203 12.34 6.57 0.41
C SER A 203 13.61 5.76 0.45
N ARG A 204 14.27 5.57 -0.69
CA ARG A 204 15.55 4.86 -0.78
C ARG A 204 16.62 5.50 0.10
N SER A 205 16.67 6.84 0.18
CA SER A 205 17.63 7.57 1.04
C SER A 205 17.38 7.41 2.55
N ARG A 206 16.27 6.78 2.97
CA ARG A 206 16.05 6.44 4.39
C ARG A 206 16.80 5.19 4.81
N TRP A 207 17.23 4.39 3.85
CA TRP A 207 18.01 3.19 4.14
C TRP A 207 19.37 3.60 4.70
N PRO A 208 19.72 3.17 5.90
CA PRO A 208 20.97 3.62 6.52
C PRO A 208 22.18 3.05 5.78
N ASP A 209 23.22 3.86 5.57
CA ASP A 209 24.44 3.48 4.84
C ASP A 209 25.14 2.26 5.45
N TRP A 210 25.13 2.13 6.79
CA TRP A 210 25.69 0.98 7.47
C TRP A 210 24.97 -0.34 7.12
N ALA A 211 23.66 -0.29 6.80
CA ALA A 211 22.92 -1.47 6.39
C ALA A 211 23.36 -1.99 5.02
N ASN A 212 23.85 -1.11 4.14
CA ASN A 212 24.41 -1.51 2.84
C ASN A 212 25.75 -2.24 3.00
N SER A 213 26.53 -1.89 4.01
CA SER A 213 27.85 -2.49 4.27
C SER A 213 27.79 -3.80 5.07
N SER A 214 26.79 -3.95 5.94
CA SER A 214 26.63 -5.10 6.84
C SER A 214 25.55 -6.09 6.43
N ALA A 215 24.57 -5.66 5.67
CA ALA A 215 23.46 -6.49 5.26
C ALA A 215 23.81 -7.28 4.00
N ARG A 216 24.31 -8.50 4.17
CA ARG A 216 24.22 -9.56 3.14
C ARG A 216 22.77 -10.02 2.88
N VAL A 217 21.80 -9.24 3.25
CA VAL A 217 20.39 -9.42 2.89
C VAL A 217 20.19 -8.67 1.58
N GLY A 218 20.66 -9.27 0.49
CA GLY A 218 20.20 -8.85 -0.82
C GLY A 218 18.68 -8.89 -0.81
N LEU A 219 18.03 -7.77 -1.09
CA LEU A 219 16.62 -7.80 -1.44
C LEU A 219 16.49 -8.82 -2.57
N PRO A 220 15.54 -9.77 -2.52
CA PRO A 220 15.34 -10.73 -3.59
C PRO A 220 15.16 -9.95 -4.89
N GLN A 221 16.08 -10.11 -5.83
CA GLN A 221 15.83 -9.66 -7.18
C GLN A 221 14.78 -10.62 -7.75
N TYR A 222 13.63 -10.08 -8.08
CA TYR A 222 12.61 -10.80 -8.80
C TYR A 222 13.18 -11.08 -10.20
N GLN A 223 13.56 -12.31 -10.45
CA GLN A 223 13.75 -12.79 -11.82
C GLN A 223 12.37 -13.27 -12.26
N GLY A 224 11.69 -12.44 -13.07
CA GLY A 224 10.44 -12.75 -13.72
C GLY A 224 10.59 -13.92 -14.70
#